data_c7200b03a1716dcc02ae1c68428fb550
#
_entry.id   c7200b03a1716dcc02ae1c68428fb550
#
_cell.length_a   1.000
_cell.length_b   1.000
_cell.length_c   1.000
_cell.angle_alpha   90.00
_cell.angle_beta   90.00
_cell.angle_gamma   90.00
#
_symmetry.space_group_name_H-M   'P 1'
#
loop_
_entity.id
_entity.type
_entity.pdbx_description
1 polymer ?
#
loop_
_entity_poly.entity_id
_entity_poly.type
_entity_poly.pdbx_seq_one_letter_code
_entity_poly.pdbx_strand_id
1 'polypeptide(L)'
;MAVSLPCMSLDWGRKPEYLEEILGEHANSVYKHGNGGNRTPNPVQCSGHQPALHLHHAPLLELHGEAEGHAHVPTWVWIAAGLFNFLAYTLDGVDGKQARRTNSSTPLGELFDHGLDSWACVFFVSSLYSVFGRGESGVTVLTLYGLLWVVLFSFILSHWEKYNTGVLFLPWGYDISQVTISIVYIVTAVVGVETWYKPLIWNILYRDLFIVMILGCLFAVTLPMSLYNVFKAYRSNTLKHSSVYEALLPFFSPILLFILATLWVILSPSNILELQPRIFYLMVGTAFANVTCKLIVCQMSNTRCQPLSWLLVPMVLVVLLVICGMVQDSETVLLYVCTAVVILAHIHYGVSVVRQLSGHFKIYAFSLKKPCLD
;
A
#
# COMPACT_ATOMS: atom_id res chain seq x y z
N MET A 1 -3.38 -21.80 -36.83
CA MET A 1 -3.35 -20.42 -36.37
C MET A 1 -2.33 -20.35 -35.24
N ALA A 2 -1.11 -19.95 -35.58
CA ALA A 2 -0.02 -19.82 -34.60
C ALA A 2 -0.17 -18.46 -33.89
N VAL A 3 -0.50 -18.50 -32.62
CA VAL A 3 -0.41 -17.30 -31.74
C VAL A 3 1.07 -17.11 -31.43
N SER A 4 1.70 -16.17 -32.10
CA SER A 4 3.06 -15.74 -31.78
C SER A 4 3.04 -15.03 -30.41
N LEU A 5 3.52 -15.73 -29.40
CA LEU A 5 3.92 -15.10 -28.13
C LEU A 5 5.07 -14.14 -28.45
N PRO A 6 5.02 -12.86 -28.02
CA PRO A 6 6.17 -11.98 -28.14
C PRO A 6 7.29 -12.55 -27.28
N CYS A 7 8.41 -12.80 -27.91
CA CYS A 7 9.65 -13.29 -27.33
C CYS A 7 10.09 -12.32 -26.21
N MET A 8 9.99 -12.74 -24.96
CA MET A 8 10.53 -12.00 -23.83
C MET A 8 12.05 -12.21 -23.79
N SER A 9 12.78 -11.37 -24.51
CA SER A 9 14.16 -11.14 -24.15
C SER A 9 14.18 -10.31 -22.86
N LEU A 10 14.76 -10.84 -21.82
CA LEU A 10 15.16 -10.13 -20.61
C LEU A 10 16.31 -9.17 -20.97
N ASP A 11 15.97 -8.12 -21.69
CA ASP A 11 16.94 -7.07 -22.06
C ASP A 11 16.92 -6.02 -20.95
N TRP A 12 17.75 -6.24 -19.95
CA TRP A 12 17.91 -5.44 -18.74
C TRP A 12 18.42 -4.02 -19.01
N GLY A 13 18.70 -3.65 -20.26
CA GLY A 13 19.29 -2.38 -20.66
C GLY A 13 18.40 -1.46 -21.49
N ARG A 14 17.26 -1.88 -21.99
CA ARG A 14 16.37 -1.01 -22.75
C ARG A 14 15.42 -0.22 -21.87
N LYS A 15 15.44 1.09 -22.05
CA LYS A 15 14.39 2.00 -21.56
C LYS A 15 13.06 1.49 -22.09
N PRO A 16 12.00 1.40 -21.27
CA PRO A 16 10.67 1.15 -21.80
C PRO A 16 10.26 2.35 -22.65
N GLU A 17 10.26 2.20 -23.98
CA GLU A 17 9.90 3.25 -24.96
C GLU A 17 8.53 3.91 -24.67
N TYR A 18 7.62 3.18 -24.02
CA TYR A 18 6.32 3.72 -23.64
C TYR A 18 6.37 4.87 -22.61
N LEU A 19 7.43 5.01 -21.83
CA LEU A 19 7.59 6.14 -20.90
C LEU A 19 8.01 7.45 -21.61
N GLU A 20 8.71 7.39 -22.72
CA GLU A 20 9.10 8.57 -23.49
C GLU A 20 7.91 9.15 -24.28
N GLU A 21 7.04 8.32 -24.82
CA GLU A 21 5.83 8.74 -25.56
C GLU A 21 4.76 9.35 -24.64
N ILE A 22 4.64 8.84 -23.41
CA ILE A 22 3.61 9.17 -22.43
C ILE A 22 3.93 10.47 -21.68
N LEU A 23 5.19 10.72 -21.36
CA LEU A 23 5.61 11.86 -20.56
C LEU A 23 5.71 13.16 -21.37
N GLY A 24 5.78 13.08 -22.71
CA GLY A 24 5.86 14.23 -23.60
C GLY A 24 4.57 15.08 -23.65
N GLU A 25 3.41 14.50 -23.56
CA GLU A 25 2.12 15.22 -23.61
C GLU A 25 1.74 15.89 -22.28
N HIS A 26 2.10 15.31 -21.14
CA HIS A 26 1.69 15.82 -19.83
C HIS A 26 2.56 16.97 -19.31
N ALA A 27 3.84 17.03 -19.67
CA ALA A 27 4.70 18.13 -19.30
C ALA A 27 4.18 19.50 -19.79
N ASN A 28 3.53 19.53 -20.95
CA ASN A 28 2.95 20.74 -21.52
C ASN A 28 1.61 21.18 -20.88
N SER A 29 0.86 20.29 -20.25
CA SER A 29 -0.42 20.59 -19.62
C SER A 29 -0.26 21.19 -18.22
N VAL A 30 0.67 20.67 -17.43
CA VAL A 30 0.92 21.14 -16.05
C VAL A 30 1.65 22.50 -16.05
N TYR A 31 2.49 22.78 -17.06
CA TYR A 31 3.21 24.07 -17.17
C TYR A 31 2.35 25.24 -17.69
N LYS A 32 1.24 25.00 -18.38
CA LYS A 32 0.40 26.06 -18.92
C LYS A 32 -0.49 26.79 -17.90
N HIS A 33 -0.65 26.26 -16.69
CA HIS A 33 -1.48 26.89 -15.66
C HIS A 33 -0.69 27.63 -14.57
N GLY A 34 0.64 27.79 -14.70
CA GLY A 34 1.53 28.36 -13.68
C GLY A 34 2.18 29.70 -14.01
N ASN A 35 1.91 30.31 -15.17
CA ASN A 35 2.56 31.58 -15.54
C ASN A 35 1.67 32.80 -15.22
N GLY A 36 1.80 33.30 -14.01
CA GLY A 36 1.20 34.57 -13.59
C GLY A 36 1.80 35.04 -12.28
N GLY A 37 2.91 35.80 -12.34
CA GLY A 37 3.36 36.57 -11.18
C GLY A 37 4.85 36.45 -10.84
N ASN A 38 5.66 37.33 -11.44
CA ASN A 38 7.03 37.65 -11.00
C ASN A 38 7.02 38.16 -9.56
N ARG A 39 7.42 37.34 -8.59
CA ARG A 39 7.97 37.79 -7.30
C ARG A 39 9.13 36.89 -6.95
N THR A 40 10.34 37.47 -6.91
CA THR A 40 11.55 36.88 -6.38
C THR A 40 11.34 36.55 -4.89
N PRO A 41 11.41 35.31 -4.46
CA PRO A 41 11.41 35.01 -3.04
C PRO A 41 12.83 35.05 -2.49
N ASN A 42 13.01 35.70 -1.34
CA ASN A 42 14.21 35.60 -0.54
C ASN A 42 14.50 34.13 -0.18
N PRO A 43 15.76 33.70 -0.10
CA PRO A 43 16.11 32.34 0.26
C PRO A 43 15.76 32.09 1.73
N VAL A 44 14.58 31.52 1.97
CA VAL A 44 14.28 30.89 3.26
C VAL A 44 15.04 29.58 3.27
N GLN A 45 15.94 29.46 4.20
CA GLN A 45 16.71 28.28 4.53
C GLN A 45 15.74 27.18 4.99
N CYS A 46 15.21 26.39 4.06
CA CYS A 46 14.45 25.20 4.40
C CYS A 46 15.43 24.13 4.84
N SER A 47 15.46 23.88 6.15
CA SER A 47 16.04 22.66 6.71
C SER A 47 15.46 21.47 5.98
N GLY A 48 16.33 20.61 5.46
CA GLY A 48 15.95 19.44 4.67
C GLY A 48 15.01 18.55 5.48
N HIS A 49 13.74 18.54 5.11
CA HIS A 49 12.86 17.46 5.49
C HIS A 49 13.20 16.28 4.56
N GLN A 50 13.87 15.30 5.15
CA GLN A 50 13.83 13.95 4.62
C GLN A 50 12.36 13.53 4.56
N PRO A 51 11.91 12.84 3.50
CA PRO A 51 10.61 12.20 3.51
C PRO A 51 10.53 11.40 4.81
N ALA A 52 9.50 11.66 5.60
CA ALA A 52 9.29 10.92 6.85
C ALA A 52 9.19 9.45 6.46
N LEU A 53 10.26 8.71 6.75
CA LEU A 53 10.21 7.26 6.72
C LEU A 53 9.10 6.92 7.71
N HIS A 54 7.98 6.40 7.24
CA HIS A 54 6.89 5.94 8.10
C HIS A 54 7.42 4.83 8.99
N LEU A 55 8.05 5.22 10.08
CA LEU A 55 8.59 4.31 11.08
C LEU A 55 7.45 3.79 11.96
N HIS A 56 6.63 2.90 11.40
CA HIS A 56 5.78 2.05 12.21
C HIS A 56 6.67 1.02 12.94
N HIS A 57 7.46 1.47 13.92
CA HIS A 57 8.47 0.64 14.57
C HIS A 57 7.94 -0.37 15.58
N ALA A 58 6.67 -0.36 15.92
CA ALA A 58 6.14 -1.28 16.92
C ALA A 58 6.22 -2.79 16.52
N PRO A 59 6.02 -3.20 15.26
CA PRO A 59 6.05 -4.63 14.91
C PRO A 59 7.45 -5.23 14.75
N LEU A 60 8.50 -4.42 14.56
CA LEU A 60 9.86 -4.94 14.32
C LEU A 60 10.56 -5.45 15.60
N LEU A 61 10.14 -4.98 16.77
CA LEU A 61 10.74 -5.37 18.06
C LEU A 61 10.33 -6.78 18.53
N GLU A 62 9.28 -7.36 17.98
CA GLU A 62 8.80 -8.70 18.37
C GLU A 62 9.29 -9.85 17.44
N LEU A 63 10.25 -9.61 16.56
CA LEU A 63 10.77 -10.63 15.62
C LEU A 63 11.45 -11.83 16.28
N HIS A 64 11.62 -11.86 17.61
CA HIS A 64 12.34 -12.89 18.36
C HIS A 64 11.54 -13.44 19.55
N GLY A 65 10.23 -13.53 19.48
CA GLY A 65 9.40 -14.09 20.55
C GLY A 65 9.05 -15.56 20.30
N GLU A 66 9.52 -16.43 21.18
CA GLU A 66 9.22 -17.84 21.24
C GLU A 66 7.71 -18.13 21.42
N ALA A 67 7.28 -19.30 20.95
CA ALA A 67 5.89 -19.73 20.82
C ALA A 67 5.10 -19.94 22.14
N GLU A 68 5.64 -19.64 23.32
CA GLU A 68 4.99 -19.89 24.60
C GLU A 68 5.15 -18.76 25.65
N GLY A 69 4.91 -17.56 25.29
CA GLY A 69 4.86 -16.46 26.22
C GLY A 69 4.81 -15.15 25.47
N HIS A 70 3.64 -14.56 25.40
CA HIS A 70 3.51 -13.25 24.78
C HIS A 70 4.50 -12.28 25.43
N ALA A 71 5.54 -11.89 24.70
CA ALA A 71 6.53 -10.94 25.20
C ALA A 71 5.82 -9.70 25.74
N HIS A 72 6.12 -9.34 26.97
CA HIS A 72 5.55 -8.14 27.59
C HIS A 72 6.09 -6.92 26.86
N VAL A 73 5.22 -6.24 26.09
CA VAL A 73 5.58 -4.98 25.45
C VAL A 73 5.57 -3.88 26.49
N PRO A 74 6.69 -3.17 26.72
CA PRO A 74 6.75 -2.09 27.68
C PRO A 74 5.76 -0.96 27.37
N THR A 75 5.17 -0.37 28.39
CA THR A 75 4.17 0.72 28.26
C THR A 75 4.61 1.86 27.36
N TRP A 76 5.90 2.26 27.44
CA TRP A 76 6.42 3.33 26.61
C TRP A 76 6.38 3.04 25.11
N VAL A 77 6.44 1.77 24.70
CA VAL A 77 6.34 1.36 23.28
C VAL A 77 4.94 1.69 22.74
N TRP A 78 3.89 1.43 23.51
CA TRP A 78 2.52 1.78 23.14
C TRP A 78 2.31 3.28 23.01
N ILE A 79 2.89 4.07 23.96
CA ILE A 79 2.85 5.53 23.87
C ILE A 79 3.57 6.01 22.60
N ALA A 80 4.78 5.50 22.36
CA ALA A 80 5.56 5.86 21.18
C ALA A 80 4.82 5.48 19.89
N ALA A 81 4.24 4.27 19.81
CA ALA A 81 3.46 3.82 18.66
C ALA A 81 2.27 4.75 18.39
N GLY A 82 1.50 5.11 19.42
CA GLY A 82 0.36 6.03 19.28
C GLY A 82 0.76 7.42 18.82
N LEU A 83 1.81 7.99 19.43
CA LEU A 83 2.31 9.31 19.05
C LEU A 83 2.91 9.33 17.63
N PHE A 84 3.72 8.33 17.28
CA PHE A 84 4.32 8.26 15.94
C PHE A 84 3.28 7.97 14.86
N ASN A 85 2.28 7.12 15.12
CA ASN A 85 1.20 6.90 14.17
C ASN A 85 0.40 8.17 13.93
N PHE A 86 0.03 8.90 15.01
CA PHE A 86 -0.69 10.17 14.88
C PHE A 86 0.15 11.24 14.16
N LEU A 87 1.46 11.32 14.45
CA LEU A 87 2.38 12.24 13.78
C LEU A 87 2.52 11.89 12.29
N ALA A 88 2.73 10.61 11.96
CA ALA A 88 2.83 10.15 10.58
C ALA A 88 1.56 10.49 9.79
N TYR A 89 0.39 10.14 10.31
CA TYR A 89 -0.91 10.49 9.72
C TYR A 89 -1.08 12.01 9.53
N THR A 90 -0.65 12.82 10.51
CA THR A 90 -0.77 14.28 10.42
C THR A 90 0.17 14.85 9.35
N LEU A 91 1.41 14.35 9.27
CA LEU A 91 2.40 14.78 8.28
C LEU A 91 1.96 14.41 6.86
N ASP A 92 1.46 13.19 6.68
CA ASP A 92 0.86 12.70 5.43
C ASP A 92 -0.31 13.60 4.97
N GLY A 93 -1.23 13.95 5.87
CA GLY A 93 -2.37 14.82 5.55
C GLY A 93 -2.01 16.27 5.20
N VAL A 94 -0.78 16.72 5.48
CA VAL A 94 -0.33 18.09 5.21
C VAL A 94 0.73 18.20 4.11
N ASP A 95 1.43 17.13 3.77
CA ASP A 95 2.58 17.18 2.85
C ASP A 95 2.19 17.61 1.43
N GLY A 96 1.13 17.05 0.85
CA GLY A 96 0.60 17.44 -0.46
C GLY A 96 0.08 18.90 -0.47
N LYS A 97 -0.48 19.40 0.66
CA LYS A 97 -0.85 20.82 0.80
C LYS A 97 0.39 21.70 0.84
N GLN A 98 1.41 21.26 1.55
CA GLN A 98 2.69 21.97 1.64
C GLN A 98 3.40 22.00 0.28
N ALA A 99 3.45 20.86 -0.43
CA ALA A 99 4.03 20.77 -1.76
C ALA A 99 3.36 21.73 -2.76
N ARG A 100 2.03 21.81 -2.75
CA ARG A 100 1.28 22.78 -3.57
C ARG A 100 1.56 24.23 -3.16
N ARG A 101 1.62 24.52 -1.87
CA ARG A 101 1.90 25.87 -1.36
C ARG A 101 3.29 26.37 -1.73
N THR A 102 4.27 25.48 -1.77
CA THR A 102 5.67 25.79 -2.11
C THR A 102 5.98 25.63 -3.60
N ASN A 103 5.00 25.26 -4.44
CA ASN A 103 5.17 24.94 -5.87
C ASN A 103 6.24 23.84 -6.11
N SER A 104 6.33 22.88 -5.20
CA SER A 104 7.27 21.75 -5.26
C SER A 104 6.57 20.40 -5.56
N SER A 105 5.30 20.43 -5.93
CA SER A 105 4.57 19.23 -6.32
C SER A 105 5.19 18.60 -7.57
N THR A 106 5.47 17.31 -7.51
CA THR A 106 6.03 16.54 -8.63
C THR A 106 5.34 15.17 -8.73
N PRO A 107 5.28 14.56 -9.93
CA PRO A 107 4.79 13.19 -10.07
C PRO A 107 5.60 12.18 -9.23
N LEU A 108 6.89 12.43 -9.05
CA LEU A 108 7.73 11.60 -8.20
C LEU A 108 7.34 11.70 -6.72
N GLY A 109 6.98 12.91 -6.24
CA GLY A 109 6.45 13.11 -4.89
C GLY A 109 5.15 12.33 -4.67
N GLU A 110 4.22 12.39 -5.64
CA GLU A 110 2.97 11.62 -5.59
C GLU A 110 3.21 10.11 -5.56
N LEU A 111 4.21 9.60 -6.28
CA LEU A 111 4.57 8.20 -6.25
C LEU A 111 5.16 7.78 -4.90
N PHE A 112 5.98 8.63 -4.28
CA PHE A 112 6.52 8.35 -2.94
C PHE A 112 5.43 8.35 -1.88
N ASP A 113 4.57 9.36 -1.87
CA ASP A 113 3.44 9.53 -0.99
C ASP A 113 2.53 8.28 -1.03
N HIS A 114 1.77 8.11 -2.06
CA HIS A 114 0.82 7.00 -2.18
C HIS A 114 1.49 5.61 -2.31
N GLY A 115 2.73 5.53 -2.80
CA GLY A 115 3.49 4.28 -2.84
C GLY A 115 3.87 3.79 -1.44
N LEU A 116 4.27 4.69 -0.55
CA LEU A 116 4.55 4.37 0.86
C LEU A 116 3.27 4.02 1.63
N ASP A 117 2.15 4.67 1.33
CA ASP A 117 0.85 4.35 1.92
C ASP A 117 0.44 2.91 1.69
N SER A 118 0.74 2.37 0.50
CA SER A 118 0.47 0.95 0.21
C SER A 118 1.21 -0.01 1.15
N TRP A 119 2.41 0.37 1.63
CA TRP A 119 3.15 -0.34 2.67
C TRP A 119 2.57 -0.10 4.07
N ALA A 120 2.14 1.13 4.35
CA ALA A 120 1.52 1.48 5.61
C ALA A 120 0.29 0.61 5.92
N CYS A 121 -0.49 0.23 4.90
CA CYS A 121 -1.61 -0.70 5.04
C CYS A 121 -1.21 -2.04 5.66
N VAL A 122 -0.05 -2.59 5.28
CA VAL A 122 0.44 -3.88 5.80
C VAL A 122 0.94 -3.74 7.23
N PHE A 123 1.69 -2.68 7.52
CA PHE A 123 2.18 -2.41 8.87
C PHE A 123 1.03 -2.09 9.83
N PHE A 124 -0.01 -1.42 9.35
CA PHE A 124 -1.23 -1.19 10.11
C PHE A 124 -1.84 -2.50 10.60
N VAL A 125 -2.07 -3.48 9.71
CA VAL A 125 -2.64 -4.77 10.12
C VAL A 125 -1.66 -5.59 10.98
N SER A 126 -0.37 -5.57 10.67
CA SER A 126 0.65 -6.24 11.48
C SER A 126 0.71 -5.67 12.91
N SER A 127 0.48 -4.37 13.07
CA SER A 127 0.42 -3.74 14.39
C SER A 127 -0.86 -4.10 15.15
N LEU A 128 -1.99 -4.27 14.45
CA LEU A 128 -3.23 -4.78 15.05
C LEU A 128 -3.04 -6.18 15.64
N TYR A 129 -2.24 -7.04 14.98
CA TYR A 129 -1.90 -8.34 15.52
C TYR A 129 -1.19 -8.25 16.86
N SER A 130 -0.30 -7.28 17.03
CA SER A 130 0.41 -7.07 18.30
C SER A 130 -0.53 -6.64 19.45
N VAL A 131 -1.63 -5.94 19.16
CA VAL A 131 -2.61 -5.50 20.17
C VAL A 131 -3.68 -6.55 20.40
N PHE A 132 -4.29 -7.09 19.34
CA PHE A 132 -5.51 -7.88 19.41
C PHE A 132 -5.32 -9.39 19.20
N GLY A 133 -4.16 -9.84 18.77
CA GLY A 133 -3.87 -11.25 18.46
C GLY A 133 -3.27 -12.06 19.62
N ARG A 134 -3.41 -11.61 20.88
CA ARG A 134 -2.75 -12.23 22.04
C ARG A 134 -3.68 -13.18 22.80
N GLY A 135 -3.13 -14.31 23.23
CA GLY A 135 -3.82 -15.29 24.08
C GLY A 135 -4.98 -16.01 23.39
N GLU A 136 -5.64 -16.89 24.12
CA GLU A 136 -6.78 -17.70 23.63
C GLU A 136 -7.98 -16.85 23.19
N SER A 137 -8.17 -15.71 23.83
CA SER A 137 -9.20 -14.74 23.44
C SER A 137 -8.74 -13.78 22.35
N GLY A 138 -7.55 -13.95 21.77
CA GLY A 138 -7.01 -13.11 20.69
C GLY A 138 -7.80 -13.25 19.38
N VAL A 139 -7.69 -12.25 18.51
CA VAL A 139 -8.18 -12.35 17.13
C VAL A 139 -7.37 -13.39 16.39
N THR A 140 -8.03 -14.32 15.72
CA THR A 140 -7.34 -15.37 14.97
C THR A 140 -6.52 -14.76 13.82
N VAL A 141 -5.39 -15.39 13.47
CA VAL A 141 -4.56 -14.96 12.36
C VAL A 141 -5.34 -14.93 11.03
N LEU A 142 -6.28 -15.84 10.85
CA LEU A 142 -7.17 -15.88 9.69
C LEU A 142 -8.09 -14.65 9.63
N THR A 143 -8.63 -14.20 10.78
CA THR A 143 -9.44 -12.98 10.84
C THR A 143 -8.60 -11.76 10.48
N LEU A 144 -7.35 -11.68 10.98
CA LEU A 144 -6.42 -10.61 10.63
C LEU A 144 -6.00 -10.66 9.16
N TYR A 145 -5.87 -11.85 8.59
CA TYR A 145 -5.69 -12.02 7.14
C TYR A 145 -6.88 -11.45 6.35
N GLY A 146 -8.10 -11.72 6.80
CA GLY A 146 -9.29 -11.09 6.22
C GLY A 146 -9.27 -9.56 6.33
N LEU A 147 -8.88 -9.01 7.49
CA LEU A 147 -8.73 -7.57 7.69
C LEU A 147 -7.65 -6.96 6.80
N LEU A 148 -6.54 -7.67 6.58
CA LEU A 148 -5.51 -7.23 5.62
C LEU A 148 -6.15 -6.98 4.25
N TRP A 149 -6.93 -7.93 3.74
CA TRP A 149 -7.58 -7.78 2.45
C TRP A 149 -8.64 -6.67 2.43
N VAL A 150 -9.36 -6.45 3.51
CA VAL A 150 -10.30 -5.32 3.65
C VAL A 150 -9.56 -3.98 3.51
N VAL A 151 -8.42 -3.83 4.18
CA VAL A 151 -7.60 -2.61 4.13
C VAL A 151 -6.99 -2.42 2.74
N LEU A 152 -6.38 -3.48 2.17
CA LEU A 152 -5.79 -3.44 0.83
C LEU A 152 -6.85 -3.16 -0.24
N PHE A 153 -8.05 -3.72 -0.10
CA PHE A 153 -9.15 -3.47 -1.03
C PHE A 153 -9.66 -2.04 -0.92
N SER A 154 -9.77 -1.48 0.28
CA SER A 154 -10.12 -0.07 0.47
C SER A 154 -9.13 0.85 -0.23
N PHE A 155 -7.84 0.55 -0.11
CA PHE A 155 -6.78 1.33 -0.72
C PHE A 155 -6.83 1.27 -2.26
N ILE A 156 -6.90 0.06 -2.84
CA ILE A 156 -6.98 -0.08 -4.29
C ILE A 156 -8.26 0.51 -4.88
N LEU A 157 -9.36 0.50 -4.12
CA LEU A 157 -10.64 1.07 -4.54
C LEU A 157 -10.55 2.59 -4.74
N SER A 158 -9.87 3.32 -3.84
CA SER A 158 -9.63 4.77 -3.97
C SER A 158 -8.74 5.07 -5.18
N HIS A 159 -7.72 4.26 -5.42
CA HIS A 159 -6.88 4.39 -6.61
C HIS A 159 -7.61 3.98 -7.90
N TRP A 160 -8.49 3.00 -7.86
CA TRP A 160 -9.37 2.65 -8.98
C TRP A 160 -10.33 3.81 -9.33
N GLU A 161 -10.87 4.49 -8.34
CA GLU A 161 -11.66 5.69 -8.54
C GLU A 161 -10.85 6.77 -9.24
N LYS A 162 -9.64 7.07 -8.76
CA LYS A 162 -8.73 8.04 -9.39
C LYS A 162 -8.35 7.64 -10.82
N TYR A 163 -8.10 6.36 -11.08
CA TYR A 163 -7.80 5.87 -12.42
C TYR A 163 -8.91 6.19 -13.42
N ASN A 164 -10.16 6.07 -13.00
CA ASN A 164 -11.33 6.29 -13.85
C ASN A 164 -11.78 7.75 -13.91
N THR A 165 -11.72 8.48 -12.78
CA THR A 165 -12.26 9.84 -12.67
C THR A 165 -11.20 10.93 -12.79
N GLY A 166 -9.94 10.59 -12.55
CA GLY A 166 -8.84 11.54 -12.47
C GLY A 166 -8.69 12.24 -11.12
N VAL A 167 -9.61 12.00 -10.18
CA VAL A 167 -9.60 12.63 -8.85
C VAL A 167 -9.45 11.54 -7.80
N LEU A 168 -8.47 11.69 -6.92
CA LEU A 168 -8.36 10.84 -5.74
C LEU A 168 -9.33 11.35 -4.68
N PHE A 169 -10.29 10.53 -4.33
CA PHE A 169 -11.17 10.77 -3.21
C PHE A 169 -10.77 9.83 -2.07
N LEU A 170 -10.31 10.42 -0.97
CA LEU A 170 -10.02 9.69 0.27
C LEU A 170 -11.25 9.84 1.18
N PRO A 171 -12.04 8.78 1.37
CA PRO A 171 -13.17 8.85 2.29
C PRO A 171 -12.65 8.98 3.72
N TRP A 172 -13.34 9.76 4.53
CA TRP A 172 -13.02 9.99 5.96
C TRP A 172 -12.94 8.72 6.83
N GLY A 173 -13.30 7.57 6.28
CA GLY A 173 -13.05 6.25 6.91
C GLY A 173 -11.56 5.96 7.14
N TYR A 174 -10.66 6.46 6.27
CA TYR A 174 -9.22 6.41 6.49
C TYR A 174 -8.82 7.22 7.73
N ASP A 175 -9.29 8.47 7.81
CA ASP A 175 -9.00 9.37 8.94
C ASP A 175 -9.47 8.76 10.27
N ILE A 176 -10.70 8.22 10.29
CA ILE A 176 -11.25 7.54 11.47
C ILE A 176 -10.37 6.38 11.90
N SER A 177 -9.94 5.53 10.97
CA SER A 177 -9.12 4.35 11.28
C SER A 177 -7.76 4.74 11.86
N GLN A 178 -7.09 5.75 11.32
CA GLN A 178 -5.77 6.23 11.78
C GLN A 178 -5.85 6.89 13.16
N VAL A 179 -6.84 7.75 13.37
CA VAL A 179 -7.06 8.37 14.69
C VAL A 179 -7.44 7.33 15.73
N THR A 180 -8.34 6.40 15.38
CA THR A 180 -8.77 5.36 16.32
C THR A 180 -7.62 4.46 16.74
N ILE A 181 -6.76 4.00 15.81
CA ILE A 181 -5.63 3.15 16.19
C ILE A 181 -4.61 3.90 17.05
N SER A 182 -4.39 5.20 16.81
CA SER A 182 -3.55 6.03 17.67
C SER A 182 -4.11 6.09 19.10
N ILE A 183 -5.43 6.25 19.23
CA ILE A 183 -6.11 6.23 20.53
C ILE A 183 -6.00 4.84 21.17
N VAL A 184 -6.19 3.76 20.40
CA VAL A 184 -6.04 2.38 20.89
C VAL A 184 -4.66 2.16 21.50
N TYR A 185 -3.60 2.60 20.86
CA TYR A 185 -2.23 2.48 21.41
C TYR A 185 -2.07 3.26 22.72
N ILE A 186 -2.53 4.49 22.79
CA ILE A 186 -2.43 5.32 24.02
C ILE A 186 -3.28 4.71 25.14
N VAL A 187 -4.49 4.26 24.84
CA VAL A 187 -5.35 3.57 25.81
C VAL A 187 -4.68 2.29 26.28
N THR A 188 -4.12 1.47 25.36
CA THR A 188 -3.38 0.25 25.72
C THR A 188 -2.24 0.52 26.67
N ALA A 189 -1.53 1.64 26.51
CA ALA A 189 -0.47 2.03 27.45
C ALA A 189 -0.98 2.31 28.88
N VAL A 190 -2.21 2.80 29.01
CA VAL A 190 -2.80 3.17 30.30
C VAL A 190 -3.48 1.99 30.98
N VAL A 191 -4.30 1.24 30.22
CA VAL A 191 -5.19 0.19 30.79
C VAL A 191 -4.65 -1.22 30.59
N GLY A 192 -3.59 -1.40 29.82
CA GLY A 192 -3.04 -2.70 29.44
C GLY A 192 -3.80 -3.38 28.30
N VAL A 193 -3.12 -4.32 27.62
CA VAL A 193 -3.67 -5.07 26.49
C VAL A 193 -4.87 -5.92 26.89
N GLU A 194 -4.87 -6.46 28.11
CA GLU A 194 -5.91 -7.35 28.62
C GLU A 194 -7.32 -6.73 28.62
N THR A 195 -7.40 -5.40 28.60
CA THR A 195 -8.68 -4.69 28.58
C THR A 195 -9.45 -4.93 27.29
N TRP A 196 -8.77 -5.14 26.15
CA TRP A 196 -9.40 -5.37 24.86
C TRP A 196 -10.12 -6.70 24.77
N TYR A 197 -9.79 -7.66 25.65
CA TYR A 197 -10.38 -9.00 25.71
C TYR A 197 -11.54 -9.11 26.70
N LYS A 198 -11.89 -8.02 27.39
CA LYS A 198 -13.05 -7.99 28.28
C LYS A 198 -14.34 -7.91 27.47
N PRO A 199 -15.42 -8.55 27.94
CA PRO A 199 -16.72 -8.41 27.32
C PRO A 199 -17.27 -7.01 27.50
N LEU A 200 -17.81 -6.44 26.42
CA LEU A 200 -18.51 -5.15 26.43
C LEU A 200 -20.00 -5.35 26.71
N ILE A 201 -20.67 -6.11 25.84
CA ILE A 201 -22.11 -6.46 25.95
C ILE A 201 -22.25 -7.87 25.39
N TRP A 202 -22.93 -8.74 26.14
CA TRP A 202 -23.10 -10.17 25.82
C TRP A 202 -21.73 -10.84 25.57
N ASN A 203 -21.51 -11.37 24.37
CA ASN A 203 -20.25 -12.03 23.96
C ASN A 203 -19.36 -11.16 23.07
N ILE A 204 -19.69 -9.88 22.88
CA ILE A 204 -18.90 -8.94 22.08
C ILE A 204 -17.78 -8.38 22.96
N LEU A 205 -16.53 -8.52 22.52
CA LEU A 205 -15.36 -7.99 23.19
C LEU A 205 -15.05 -6.57 22.68
N TYR A 206 -14.33 -5.77 23.47
CA TYR A 206 -13.91 -4.43 23.04
C TYR A 206 -13.13 -4.44 21.72
N ARG A 207 -12.30 -5.47 21.48
CA ARG A 207 -11.54 -5.64 20.22
C ARG A 207 -12.45 -5.79 19.00
N ASP A 208 -13.61 -6.40 19.14
CA ASP A 208 -14.55 -6.65 18.04
C ASP A 208 -15.14 -5.35 17.49
N LEU A 209 -15.25 -4.31 18.33
CA LEU A 209 -15.66 -2.98 17.89
C LEU A 209 -14.73 -2.40 16.83
N PHE A 210 -13.42 -2.61 17.00
CA PHE A 210 -12.43 -2.12 16.04
C PHE A 210 -12.56 -2.85 14.71
N ILE A 211 -12.78 -4.17 14.73
CA ILE A 211 -13.02 -4.97 13.51
C ILE A 211 -14.27 -4.47 12.79
N VAL A 212 -15.38 -4.31 13.52
CA VAL A 212 -16.65 -3.81 12.98
C VAL A 212 -16.48 -2.41 12.39
N MET A 213 -15.70 -1.54 13.04
CA MET A 213 -15.41 -0.20 12.54
C MET A 213 -14.67 -0.26 11.19
N ILE A 214 -13.63 -1.07 11.04
CA ILE A 214 -12.89 -1.21 9.77
C ILE A 214 -13.80 -1.73 8.66
N LEU A 215 -14.59 -2.77 8.95
CA LEU A 215 -15.56 -3.32 7.99
C LEU A 215 -16.62 -2.25 7.61
N GLY A 216 -17.12 -1.51 8.59
CA GLY A 216 -18.05 -0.41 8.38
C GLY A 216 -17.46 0.70 7.49
N CYS A 217 -16.20 1.08 7.73
CA CYS A 217 -15.51 2.06 6.88
C CYS A 217 -15.40 1.61 5.42
N LEU A 218 -15.13 0.32 5.15
CA LEU A 218 -15.13 -0.18 3.79
C LEU A 218 -16.54 -0.25 3.20
N PHE A 219 -17.45 -1.00 3.83
CA PHE A 219 -18.73 -1.37 3.21
C PHE A 219 -19.77 -0.27 3.25
N ALA A 220 -19.79 0.57 4.30
CA ALA A 220 -20.77 1.64 4.44
C ALA A 220 -20.28 3.00 3.91
N VAL A 221 -18.96 3.20 3.78
CA VAL A 221 -18.40 4.50 3.38
C VAL A 221 -17.62 4.38 2.07
N THR A 222 -16.47 3.69 2.07
CA THR A 222 -15.54 3.71 0.94
C THR A 222 -16.15 3.12 -0.32
N LEU A 223 -16.69 1.91 -0.25
CA LEU A 223 -17.24 1.20 -1.41
C LEU A 223 -18.44 1.96 -2.04
N PRO A 224 -19.47 2.39 -1.27
CA PRO A 224 -20.58 3.11 -1.87
C PRO A 224 -20.18 4.44 -2.49
N MET A 225 -19.27 5.18 -1.85
CA MET A 225 -18.81 6.48 -2.35
C MET A 225 -17.99 6.34 -3.62
N SER A 226 -17.03 5.41 -3.68
CA SER A 226 -16.24 5.18 -4.89
C SER A 226 -17.11 4.71 -6.06
N LEU A 227 -18.05 3.79 -5.81
CA LEU A 227 -19.00 3.37 -6.84
C LEU A 227 -19.87 4.51 -7.32
N TYR A 228 -20.38 5.34 -6.40
CA TYR A 228 -21.18 6.51 -6.74
C TYR A 228 -20.40 7.52 -7.59
N ASN A 229 -19.15 7.84 -7.21
CA ASN A 229 -18.33 8.81 -7.93
C ASN A 229 -17.99 8.33 -9.35
N VAL A 230 -17.64 7.05 -9.52
CA VAL A 230 -17.38 6.46 -10.83
C VAL A 230 -18.66 6.40 -11.66
N PHE A 231 -19.81 6.02 -11.06
CA PHE A 231 -21.09 6.03 -11.74
C PHE A 231 -21.49 7.45 -12.18
N LYS A 232 -21.30 8.45 -11.32
CA LYS A 232 -21.54 9.86 -11.65
C LYS A 232 -20.68 10.33 -12.82
N ALA A 233 -19.39 9.99 -12.82
CA ALA A 233 -18.47 10.29 -13.92
C ALA A 233 -18.89 9.59 -15.23
N TYR A 234 -19.34 8.34 -15.15
CA TYR A 234 -19.92 7.63 -16.30
C TYR A 234 -21.15 8.36 -16.87
N ARG A 235 -22.09 8.75 -16.01
CA ARG A 235 -23.31 9.49 -16.42
C ARG A 235 -23.01 10.85 -17.04
N SER A 236 -21.93 11.50 -16.60
CA SER A 236 -21.49 12.81 -17.09
C SER A 236 -20.56 12.73 -18.30
N ASN A 237 -20.27 11.53 -18.82
CA ASN A 237 -19.29 11.30 -19.89
C ASN A 237 -17.90 11.90 -19.57
N THR A 238 -17.48 11.87 -18.31
CA THR A 238 -16.19 12.40 -17.84
C THR A 238 -15.21 11.31 -17.45
N LEU A 239 -15.53 10.02 -17.69
CA LEU A 239 -14.61 8.92 -17.46
C LEU A 239 -13.38 9.04 -18.38
N LYS A 240 -12.20 8.79 -17.82
CA LYS A 240 -10.95 8.75 -18.59
C LYS A 240 -10.88 7.54 -19.54
N HIS A 241 -11.53 6.43 -19.17
CA HIS A 241 -11.53 5.19 -19.94
C HIS A 241 -12.94 4.87 -20.41
N SER A 242 -13.12 4.73 -21.72
CA SER A 242 -14.45 4.55 -22.34
C SER A 242 -14.98 3.11 -22.26
N SER A 243 -14.07 2.14 -22.08
CA SER A 243 -14.43 0.71 -22.02
C SER A 243 -14.56 0.24 -20.58
N VAL A 244 -15.62 -0.53 -20.28
CA VAL A 244 -15.79 -1.19 -18.97
C VAL A 244 -14.59 -2.11 -18.65
N TYR A 245 -14.07 -2.80 -19.67
CA TYR A 245 -12.87 -3.62 -19.50
C TYR A 245 -11.67 -2.79 -19.04
N GLU A 246 -11.42 -1.64 -19.66
CA GLU A 246 -10.32 -0.75 -19.27
C GLU A 246 -10.54 -0.16 -17.87
N ALA A 247 -11.76 0.21 -17.54
CA ALA A 247 -12.11 0.72 -16.23
C ALA A 247 -11.85 -0.31 -15.10
N LEU A 248 -11.98 -1.60 -15.39
CA LEU A 248 -11.78 -2.68 -14.42
C LEU A 248 -10.34 -3.22 -14.36
N LEU A 249 -9.47 -2.85 -15.30
CA LEU A 249 -8.08 -3.34 -15.37
C LEU A 249 -7.31 -3.26 -14.03
N PRO A 250 -7.44 -2.18 -13.24
CA PRO A 250 -6.72 -2.09 -11.97
C PRO A 250 -7.02 -3.20 -10.96
N PHE A 251 -8.16 -3.87 -11.08
CA PHE A 251 -8.53 -4.95 -10.15
C PHE A 251 -7.97 -6.32 -10.51
N PHE A 252 -7.53 -6.57 -11.75
CA PHE A 252 -7.11 -7.90 -12.17
C PHE A 252 -5.91 -8.42 -11.37
N SER A 253 -4.83 -7.64 -11.26
CA SER A 253 -3.65 -8.05 -10.50
C SER A 253 -3.90 -8.17 -8.99
N PRO A 254 -4.59 -7.25 -8.30
CA PRO A 254 -4.95 -7.41 -6.89
C PRO A 254 -5.87 -8.62 -6.62
N ILE A 255 -6.85 -8.87 -7.49
CA ILE A 255 -7.73 -10.05 -7.36
C ILE A 255 -6.94 -11.34 -7.56
N LEU A 256 -6.05 -11.40 -8.56
CA LEU A 256 -5.18 -12.55 -8.75
C LEU A 256 -4.27 -12.78 -7.54
N LEU A 257 -3.68 -11.72 -6.99
CA LEU A 257 -2.88 -11.79 -5.77
C LEU A 257 -3.70 -12.35 -4.59
N PHE A 258 -4.94 -11.86 -4.40
CA PHE A 258 -5.86 -12.38 -3.39
C PHE A 258 -6.14 -13.87 -3.57
N ILE A 259 -6.47 -14.29 -4.79
CA ILE A 259 -6.75 -15.70 -5.09
C ILE A 259 -5.53 -16.57 -4.80
N LEU A 260 -4.33 -16.17 -5.27
CA LEU A 260 -3.11 -16.93 -5.06
C LEU A 260 -2.74 -17.04 -3.58
N ALA A 261 -2.79 -15.93 -2.84
CA ALA A 261 -2.50 -15.92 -1.42
C ALA A 261 -3.50 -16.77 -0.63
N THR A 262 -4.80 -16.67 -0.97
CA THR A 262 -5.86 -17.45 -0.30
C THR A 262 -5.76 -18.94 -0.64
N LEU A 263 -5.47 -19.30 -1.88
CA LEU A 263 -5.22 -20.69 -2.25
C LEU A 263 -4.02 -21.27 -1.50
N TRP A 264 -2.94 -20.49 -1.36
CA TRP A 264 -1.81 -20.93 -0.56
C TRP A 264 -2.19 -21.16 0.90
N VAL A 265 -2.91 -20.23 1.54
CA VAL A 265 -3.37 -20.38 2.93
C VAL A 265 -4.27 -21.61 3.11
N ILE A 266 -5.22 -21.84 2.19
CA ILE A 266 -6.18 -22.96 2.32
C ILE A 266 -5.51 -24.31 2.06
N LEU A 267 -4.57 -24.37 1.13
CA LEU A 267 -3.92 -25.62 0.70
C LEU A 267 -2.59 -25.89 1.41
N SER A 268 -2.16 -25.00 2.29
CA SER A 268 -0.90 -25.11 3.03
C SER A 268 -0.85 -26.37 3.89
N PRO A 269 0.08 -27.29 3.70
CA PRO A 269 0.23 -28.49 4.52
C PRO A 269 0.75 -28.17 5.93
N SER A 270 1.49 -27.06 6.12
CA SER A 270 2.08 -26.67 7.40
C SER A 270 1.30 -25.58 8.14
N ASN A 271 0.12 -25.18 7.64
CA ASN A 271 -0.60 -23.99 8.12
C ASN A 271 0.28 -22.75 8.14
N ILE A 272 0.91 -22.43 7.02
CA ILE A 272 1.94 -21.40 6.87
C ILE A 272 1.52 -20.04 7.43
N LEU A 273 0.22 -19.71 7.36
CA LEU A 273 -0.31 -18.46 7.88
C LEU A 273 -0.22 -18.39 9.41
N GLU A 274 -0.48 -19.50 10.12
CA GLU A 274 -0.34 -19.58 11.59
C GLU A 274 1.13 -19.64 12.00
N LEU A 275 1.95 -20.35 11.21
CA LEU A 275 3.36 -20.56 11.50
C LEU A 275 4.19 -19.29 11.29
N GLN A 276 3.92 -18.54 10.19
CA GLN A 276 4.73 -17.39 9.77
C GLN A 276 3.85 -16.20 9.31
N PRO A 277 2.90 -15.69 10.13
CA PRO A 277 1.93 -14.68 9.70
C PRO A 277 2.58 -13.39 9.21
N ARG A 278 3.62 -12.91 9.90
CA ARG A 278 4.27 -11.63 9.57
C ARG A 278 5.01 -11.67 8.25
N ILE A 279 5.71 -12.76 7.98
CA ILE A 279 6.44 -12.93 6.71
C ILE A 279 5.45 -13.09 5.56
N PHE A 280 4.35 -13.83 5.80
CA PHE A 280 3.29 -13.97 4.82
C PHE A 280 2.64 -12.62 4.47
N TYR A 281 2.31 -11.81 5.49
CA TYR A 281 1.76 -10.46 5.29
C TYR A 281 2.75 -9.53 4.58
N LEU A 282 4.04 -9.61 4.93
CA LEU A 282 5.09 -8.84 4.27
C LEU A 282 5.20 -9.19 2.78
N MET A 283 5.16 -10.46 2.43
CA MET A 283 5.19 -10.92 1.04
C MET A 283 3.98 -10.41 0.26
N VAL A 284 2.76 -10.64 0.77
CA VAL A 284 1.52 -10.19 0.13
C VAL A 284 1.50 -8.68 -0.01
N GLY A 285 1.90 -7.97 1.05
CA GLY A 285 1.94 -6.53 1.06
C GLY A 285 2.96 -5.94 0.09
N THR A 286 4.14 -6.54 -0.04
CA THR A 286 5.14 -6.11 -1.02
C THR A 286 4.64 -6.32 -2.46
N ALA A 287 4.02 -7.47 -2.72
CA ALA A 287 3.42 -7.73 -4.02
C ALA A 287 2.30 -6.73 -4.34
N PHE A 288 1.44 -6.44 -3.36
CA PHE A 288 0.38 -5.43 -3.49
C PHE A 288 0.95 -4.03 -3.73
N ALA A 289 1.95 -3.60 -2.96
CA ALA A 289 2.61 -2.31 -3.12
C ALA A 289 3.22 -2.14 -4.53
N ASN A 290 3.82 -3.21 -5.09
CA ASN A 290 4.31 -3.17 -6.47
C ASN A 290 3.17 -2.96 -7.48
N VAL A 291 2.06 -3.69 -7.33
CA VAL A 291 0.88 -3.54 -8.21
C VAL A 291 0.31 -2.13 -8.12
N THR A 292 0.23 -1.60 -6.91
CA THR A 292 -0.29 -0.25 -6.65
C THR A 292 0.63 0.83 -7.21
N CYS A 293 1.95 0.73 -7.02
CA CYS A 293 2.91 1.66 -7.61
C CYS A 293 2.80 1.69 -9.15
N LYS A 294 2.60 0.54 -9.80
CA LYS A 294 2.34 0.50 -11.25
C LYS A 294 1.04 1.20 -11.62
N LEU A 295 -0.02 1.03 -10.84
CA LEU A 295 -1.28 1.73 -11.05
C LEU A 295 -1.12 3.25 -10.89
N ILE A 296 -0.38 3.71 -9.86
CA ILE A 296 -0.10 5.13 -9.65
C ILE A 296 0.67 5.71 -10.84
N VAL A 297 1.67 5.01 -11.36
CA VAL A 297 2.40 5.43 -12.57
C VAL A 297 1.45 5.53 -13.77
N CYS A 298 0.56 4.57 -13.98
CA CYS A 298 -0.44 4.63 -15.04
C CYS A 298 -1.41 5.81 -14.87
N GLN A 299 -1.81 6.13 -13.64
CA GLN A 299 -2.66 7.28 -13.34
C GLN A 299 -1.98 8.61 -13.69
N MET A 300 -0.71 8.77 -13.29
CA MET A 300 0.08 9.97 -13.55
C MET A 300 0.36 10.17 -15.04
N SER A 301 0.63 9.09 -15.76
CA SER A 301 0.93 9.11 -17.19
C SER A 301 -0.30 9.02 -18.10
N ASN A 302 -1.49 8.92 -17.51
CA ASN A 302 -2.76 8.73 -18.23
C ASN A 302 -2.73 7.54 -19.21
N THR A 303 -2.03 6.48 -18.82
CA THR A 303 -1.90 5.27 -19.63
C THR A 303 -2.79 4.15 -19.15
N ARG A 304 -3.02 3.21 -20.03
CA ARG A 304 -3.76 1.99 -19.73
C ARG A 304 -2.99 1.10 -18.75
N CYS A 305 -3.66 0.68 -17.68
CA CYS A 305 -3.11 -0.28 -16.72
C CYS A 305 -2.92 -1.67 -17.36
N GLN A 306 -1.83 -2.33 -17.03
CA GLN A 306 -1.61 -3.72 -17.46
C GLN A 306 -2.47 -4.66 -16.61
N PRO A 307 -3.14 -5.67 -17.21
CA PRO A 307 -4.01 -6.56 -16.46
C PRO A 307 -3.28 -7.44 -15.46
N LEU A 308 -2.05 -7.88 -15.80
CA LEU A 308 -1.29 -8.80 -14.96
C LEU A 308 0.11 -8.26 -14.66
N SER A 309 0.49 -8.35 -13.41
CA SER A 309 1.84 -8.01 -12.95
C SER A 309 2.74 -9.25 -12.96
N TRP A 310 3.89 -9.15 -13.64
CA TRP A 310 4.89 -10.22 -13.68
C TRP A 310 5.44 -10.59 -12.29
N LEU A 311 5.34 -9.70 -11.32
CA LEU A 311 5.73 -9.98 -9.94
C LEU A 311 4.91 -11.09 -9.30
N LEU A 312 3.73 -11.41 -9.83
CA LEU A 312 2.89 -12.50 -9.32
C LEU A 312 3.34 -13.89 -9.78
N VAL A 313 4.22 -13.97 -10.79
CA VAL A 313 4.71 -15.25 -11.33
C VAL A 313 5.38 -16.14 -10.24
N PRO A 314 6.26 -15.64 -9.37
CA PRO A 314 6.80 -16.45 -8.27
C PRO A 314 5.70 -17.04 -7.39
N MET A 315 4.66 -16.27 -7.07
CA MET A 315 3.54 -16.77 -6.26
C MET A 315 2.73 -17.84 -6.98
N VAL A 316 2.50 -17.68 -8.30
CA VAL A 316 1.86 -18.73 -9.13
C VAL A 316 2.65 -20.02 -9.04
N LEU A 317 3.98 -19.96 -9.20
CA LEU A 317 4.84 -21.14 -9.11
C LEU A 317 4.76 -21.81 -7.73
N VAL A 318 4.81 -21.02 -6.66
CA VAL A 318 4.69 -21.54 -5.29
C VAL A 318 3.33 -22.23 -5.10
N VAL A 319 2.24 -21.60 -5.48
CA VAL A 319 0.89 -22.18 -5.34
C VAL A 319 0.76 -23.49 -6.14
N LEU A 320 1.32 -23.54 -7.35
CA LEU A 320 1.36 -24.78 -8.13
C LEU A 320 2.14 -25.89 -7.42
N LEU A 321 3.30 -25.59 -6.80
CA LEU A 321 4.08 -26.55 -6.02
C LEU A 321 3.31 -27.04 -4.80
N VAL A 322 2.57 -26.16 -4.12
CA VAL A 322 1.68 -26.52 -3.00
C VAL A 322 0.56 -27.45 -3.47
N ILE A 323 -0.12 -27.11 -4.57
CA ILE A 323 -1.20 -27.94 -5.17
C ILE A 323 -0.68 -29.33 -5.56
N CYS A 324 0.53 -29.41 -6.11
CA CYS A 324 1.15 -30.68 -6.49
C CYS A 324 1.65 -31.50 -5.29
N GLY A 325 1.54 -31.00 -4.05
CA GLY A 325 2.02 -31.70 -2.85
C GLY A 325 3.54 -31.80 -2.73
N MET A 326 4.27 -30.96 -3.47
CA MET A 326 5.74 -31.03 -3.57
C MET A 326 6.48 -30.26 -2.47
N VAL A 327 5.75 -29.58 -1.57
CA VAL A 327 6.34 -28.56 -0.69
C VAL A 327 6.55 -29.08 0.74
N GLN A 328 5.64 -29.87 1.29
CA GLN A 328 5.65 -30.44 2.64
C GLN A 328 6.53 -29.65 3.66
N ASP A 329 7.64 -30.25 4.14
CA ASP A 329 8.51 -29.66 5.17
C ASP A 329 9.30 -28.41 4.70
N SER A 330 9.35 -28.14 3.40
CA SER A 330 10.09 -27.00 2.83
C SER A 330 9.25 -25.73 2.64
N GLU A 331 7.98 -25.74 3.04
CA GLU A 331 7.06 -24.62 2.78
C GLU A 331 7.52 -23.30 3.40
N THR A 332 8.04 -23.33 4.62
CA THR A 332 8.61 -22.15 5.29
C THR A 332 9.77 -21.56 4.52
N VAL A 333 10.70 -22.41 4.06
CA VAL A 333 11.85 -21.96 3.24
C VAL A 333 11.35 -21.33 1.94
N LEU A 334 10.37 -21.95 1.30
CA LEU A 334 9.77 -21.44 0.08
C LEU A 334 9.11 -20.07 0.29
N LEU A 335 8.43 -19.85 1.42
CA LEU A 335 7.88 -18.56 1.80
C LEU A 335 9.00 -17.50 1.92
N TYR A 336 10.09 -17.79 2.62
CA TYR A 336 11.21 -16.86 2.75
C TYR A 336 11.85 -16.52 1.41
N VAL A 337 12.07 -17.52 0.56
CA VAL A 337 12.64 -17.32 -0.79
C VAL A 337 11.70 -16.48 -1.65
N CYS A 338 10.39 -16.81 -1.68
CA CYS A 338 9.40 -16.05 -2.41
C CYS A 338 9.33 -14.60 -1.93
N THR A 339 9.34 -14.39 -0.61
CA THR A 339 9.35 -13.05 0.00
C THR A 339 10.58 -12.26 -0.43
N ALA A 340 11.76 -12.87 -0.38
CA ALA A 340 13.01 -12.22 -0.81
C ALA A 340 12.97 -11.82 -2.29
N VAL A 341 12.51 -12.73 -3.17
CA VAL A 341 12.36 -12.45 -4.61
C VAL A 341 11.40 -11.29 -4.85
N VAL A 342 10.24 -11.29 -4.19
CA VAL A 342 9.22 -10.23 -4.32
C VAL A 342 9.76 -8.89 -3.84
N ILE A 343 10.47 -8.85 -2.70
CA ILE A 343 11.09 -7.63 -2.16
C ILE A 343 12.15 -7.09 -3.12
N LEU A 344 13.08 -7.94 -3.58
CA LEU A 344 14.15 -7.52 -4.49
C LEU A 344 13.59 -7.00 -5.81
N ALA A 345 12.58 -7.67 -6.36
CA ALA A 345 11.92 -7.21 -7.59
C ALA A 345 11.17 -5.89 -7.40
N HIS A 346 10.53 -5.68 -6.24
CA HIS A 346 9.89 -4.41 -5.92
C HIS A 346 10.90 -3.26 -5.75
N ILE A 347 12.00 -3.49 -5.04
CA ILE A 347 13.10 -2.52 -4.90
C ILE A 347 13.68 -2.17 -6.28
N HIS A 348 13.96 -3.18 -7.11
CA HIS A 348 14.45 -2.97 -8.45
C HIS A 348 13.49 -2.10 -9.29
N TYR A 349 12.19 -2.41 -9.25
CA TYR A 349 11.16 -1.62 -9.92
C TYR A 349 11.15 -0.17 -9.40
N GLY A 350 11.10 0.02 -8.08
CA GLY A 350 11.07 1.35 -7.46
C GLY A 350 12.29 2.19 -7.84
N VAL A 351 13.49 1.64 -7.72
CA VAL A 351 14.73 2.34 -8.11
C VAL A 351 14.72 2.70 -9.59
N SER A 352 14.24 1.80 -10.47
CA SER A 352 14.18 2.03 -11.91
C SER A 352 13.22 3.17 -12.25
N VAL A 353 12.01 3.17 -11.66
CA VAL A 353 11.00 4.23 -11.88
C VAL A 353 11.50 5.57 -11.33
N VAL A 354 12.06 5.61 -10.12
CA VAL A 354 12.61 6.83 -9.52
C VAL A 354 13.70 7.45 -10.41
N ARG A 355 14.62 6.62 -10.92
CA ARG A 355 15.70 7.10 -11.84
C ARG A 355 15.12 7.65 -13.12
N GLN A 356 14.13 6.98 -13.72
CA GLN A 356 13.52 7.42 -14.98
C GLN A 356 12.74 8.73 -14.79
N LEU A 357 11.90 8.83 -13.75
CA LEU A 357 11.15 10.05 -13.45
C LEU A 357 12.09 11.23 -13.10
N SER A 358 13.10 11.00 -12.27
CA SER A 358 14.09 12.02 -11.93
C SER A 358 14.84 12.54 -13.15
N GLY A 359 15.25 11.64 -14.06
CA GLY A 359 15.91 12.00 -15.31
C GLY A 359 15.01 12.76 -16.28
N HIS A 360 13.74 12.32 -16.40
CA HIS A 360 12.76 12.97 -17.29
C HIS A 360 12.40 14.38 -16.83
N PHE A 361 12.08 14.55 -15.54
CA PHE A 361 11.70 15.86 -14.98
C PHE A 361 12.90 16.73 -14.63
N LYS A 362 14.13 16.23 -14.79
CA LYS A 362 15.37 16.92 -14.40
C LYS A 362 15.30 17.41 -12.95
N ILE A 363 14.94 16.51 -12.04
CA ILE A 363 14.84 16.76 -10.60
C ILE A 363 15.69 15.76 -9.83
N TYR A 364 16.11 16.13 -8.63
CA TYR A 364 16.69 15.19 -7.68
C TYR A 364 15.56 14.52 -6.87
N ALA A 365 15.67 13.21 -6.65
CA ALA A 365 14.63 12.44 -5.97
C ALA A 365 14.34 12.92 -4.53
N PHE A 366 15.39 13.39 -3.82
CA PHE A 366 15.34 13.79 -2.42
C PHE A 366 15.84 15.21 -2.18
N SER A 367 15.73 16.10 -3.17
CA SER A 367 16.15 17.50 -3.01
C SER A 367 15.27 18.44 -3.82
N LEU A 368 14.93 19.57 -3.23
CA LEU A 368 14.22 20.67 -3.91
C LEU A 368 15.15 21.51 -4.82
N LYS A 369 16.46 21.27 -4.78
CA LYS A 369 17.41 21.92 -5.70
C LYS A 369 17.17 21.39 -7.11
N LYS A 370 17.14 22.28 -8.09
CA LYS A 370 17.13 21.88 -9.51
C LYS A 370 18.55 21.52 -9.93
N PRO A 371 18.73 20.49 -10.79
CA PRO A 371 20.04 20.25 -11.41
C PRO A 371 20.49 21.49 -12.17
N CYS A 372 21.77 21.85 -12.06
CA CYS A 372 22.36 22.86 -12.96
C CYS A 372 22.26 22.29 -14.38
N LEU A 373 21.59 23.01 -15.26
CA LEU A 373 21.59 22.70 -16.68
C LEU A 373 22.88 23.31 -17.25
N ASP A 374 23.93 22.50 -17.38
CA ASP A 374 25.10 22.83 -18.17
C ASP A 374 24.77 22.67 -19.65
#